data_2675759405e625e3b8012005d9c5572a
#
_entry.id   2675759405e625e3b8012005d9c5572a
#
_cell.length_a   1.000
_cell.length_b   1.000
_cell.length_c   1.000
_cell.angle_alpha   90.00
_cell.angle_beta   90.00
_cell.angle_gamma   90.00
#
_symmetry.space_group_name_H-M   'P 1'
#
loop_
_entity.id
_entity.type
_entity.pdbx_description
1 polymer ?
#
loop_
_entity_poly.entity_id
_entity_poly.type
_entity_poly.pdbx_seq_one_letter_code
_entity_poly.pdbx_strand_id
1 'polypeptide(L)'
;MSIQYLPHLDPMVEMNFTLERCFGQSPDIPNSVPALCESLSQKYSIPTEELTALLAPVQAMEKELYELLDGQTAPLEPFCQPESAQDCRLVWAFFHLLRDGGSQDLGDVDVLRRLVTLTLNCEPELPPEIRDFDSLMQFLTVYPCSRQTKWVCSQLWRQPKQYLDQYLRLLDLCTPVIQRHSAILQPDYDAALSRVQQAFSSGAQDYLHQIGFQRIDVESLVVCPSAGFFNGISLVWDQLTPGSPVHFLPGIYHHQLGQLVRRYSDNTEYLSDRLKAISDKRRLDILKLIKAEPLCGQDLSERIGLSPGTISHHMSSLVSAGFIHVDKQNPRVSYSINKEFIRSFLENLSNTLL
;
A
#
# COMPACT_ATOMS: atom_id res chain seq x y z
N MET A 1 7.82 -22.53 1.39
CA MET A 1 6.85 -21.45 1.69
C MET A 1 5.56 -22.05 2.20
N SER A 2 5.10 -21.67 3.39
CA SER A 2 3.78 -22.02 3.92
C SER A 2 2.78 -20.93 3.53
N ILE A 3 1.54 -21.31 3.19
CA ILE A 3 0.50 -20.35 2.82
C ILE A 3 -0.73 -20.61 3.69
N GLN A 4 -1.16 -19.57 4.41
CA GLN A 4 -2.41 -19.57 5.17
C GLN A 4 -3.42 -18.67 4.45
N TYR A 5 -4.61 -19.16 4.25
CA TYR A 5 -5.74 -18.39 3.68
C TYR A 5 -6.72 -18.07 4.79
N LEU A 6 -6.99 -16.79 5.02
CA LEU A 6 -8.03 -16.40 5.96
C LEU A 6 -9.41 -16.59 5.33
N PRO A 7 -10.41 -17.06 6.07
CA PRO A 7 -11.73 -17.39 5.49
C PRO A 7 -12.66 -16.17 5.35
N HIS A 8 -12.36 -15.08 6.02
CA HIS A 8 -13.22 -13.87 6.10
C HIS A 8 -12.37 -12.60 6.16
N LEU A 9 -13.00 -11.44 5.97
CA LEU A 9 -12.37 -10.15 6.23
C LEU A 9 -11.76 -10.10 7.64
N ASP A 10 -10.54 -9.62 7.74
CA ASP A 10 -9.87 -9.44 9.03
C ASP A 10 -10.18 -8.05 9.60
N PRO A 11 -10.85 -7.96 10.76
CA PRO A 11 -11.25 -6.67 11.33
C PRO A 11 -10.09 -5.68 11.54
N MET A 12 -8.90 -6.20 11.89
CA MET A 12 -7.73 -5.35 12.11
C MET A 12 -7.21 -4.77 10.79
N VAL A 13 -7.18 -5.58 9.71
CA VAL A 13 -6.81 -5.14 8.37
C VAL A 13 -7.78 -4.09 7.86
N GLU A 14 -9.09 -4.35 7.98
CA GLU A 14 -10.13 -3.44 7.49
C GLU A 14 -10.13 -2.11 8.27
N MET A 15 -9.99 -2.16 9.59
CA MET A 15 -9.87 -0.96 10.43
C MET A 15 -8.62 -0.15 10.06
N ASN A 16 -7.46 -0.79 9.86
CA ASN A 16 -6.22 -0.09 9.52
C ASN A 16 -6.35 0.67 8.21
N PHE A 17 -6.89 0.05 7.17
CA PHE A 17 -7.16 0.76 5.90
C PHE A 17 -8.20 1.86 6.05
N THR A 18 -9.22 1.68 6.89
CA THR A 18 -10.20 2.74 7.17
C THR A 18 -9.54 3.93 7.88
N LEU A 19 -8.69 3.69 8.88
CA LEU A 19 -7.94 4.74 9.59
C LEU A 19 -6.98 5.48 8.64
N GLU A 20 -6.25 4.77 7.78
CA GLU A 20 -5.40 5.39 6.77
C GLU A 20 -6.17 6.30 5.81
N ARG A 21 -7.42 5.93 5.46
CA ARG A 21 -8.27 6.78 4.61
C ARG A 21 -8.87 7.96 5.35
N CYS A 22 -9.30 7.79 6.60
CA CYS A 22 -9.83 8.88 7.41
C CYS A 22 -8.80 9.98 7.64
N PHE A 23 -7.51 9.63 7.76
CA PHE A 23 -6.44 10.53 8.16
C PHE A 23 -5.32 10.65 7.11
N GLY A 24 -5.23 9.73 6.17
CA GLY A 24 -4.19 9.71 5.14
C GLY A 24 -4.61 10.45 3.88
N GLN A 25 -3.85 11.46 3.51
CA GLN A 25 -3.85 11.96 2.14
C GLN A 25 -2.81 11.15 1.35
N SER A 26 -3.09 9.89 1.03
CA SER A 26 -2.30 9.22 0.01
C SER A 26 -2.71 9.79 -1.36
N PRO A 27 -1.80 10.41 -2.11
CA PRO A 27 -2.12 10.95 -3.43
C PRO A 27 -2.55 9.85 -4.42
N ASP A 28 -2.23 8.59 -4.12
CA ASP A 28 -2.46 7.45 -4.99
C ASP A 28 -3.75 6.65 -4.64
N ILE A 29 -4.36 6.92 -3.49
CA ILE A 29 -5.58 6.23 -3.04
C ILE A 29 -6.68 7.27 -2.88
N PRO A 30 -7.74 7.24 -3.71
CA PRO A 30 -8.90 8.09 -3.49
C PRO A 30 -9.45 7.92 -2.08
N ASN A 31 -9.71 9.04 -1.39
CA ASN A 31 -10.11 9.05 0.02
C ASN A 31 -11.49 8.41 0.29
N SER A 32 -12.23 8.02 -0.75
CA SER A 32 -13.53 7.37 -0.62
C SER A 32 -13.92 6.63 -1.90
N VAL A 33 -14.86 5.69 -1.78
CA VAL A 33 -15.44 4.99 -2.93
C VAL A 33 -16.05 5.96 -3.94
N PRO A 34 -16.81 7.01 -3.59
CA PRO A 34 -17.33 7.98 -4.54
C PRO A 34 -16.23 8.71 -5.33
N ALA A 35 -15.16 9.14 -4.66
CA ALA A 35 -14.04 9.81 -5.32
C ALA A 35 -13.31 8.89 -6.31
N LEU A 36 -13.17 7.60 -5.99
CA LEU A 36 -12.64 6.61 -6.93
C LEU A 36 -13.57 6.43 -8.13
N CYS A 37 -14.88 6.30 -7.92
CA CYS A 37 -15.86 6.18 -9.01
C CYS A 37 -15.77 7.38 -9.96
N GLU A 38 -15.70 8.59 -9.42
CA GLU A 38 -15.55 9.81 -10.21
C GLU A 38 -14.23 9.80 -11.02
N SER A 39 -13.13 9.49 -10.38
CA SER A 39 -11.81 9.41 -11.03
C SER A 39 -11.78 8.37 -12.16
N LEU A 40 -12.31 7.16 -11.94
CA LEU A 40 -12.36 6.11 -12.95
C LEU A 40 -13.32 6.45 -14.09
N SER A 41 -14.48 7.06 -13.76
CA SER A 41 -15.43 7.51 -14.75
C SER A 41 -14.83 8.58 -15.66
N GLN A 42 -14.17 9.59 -15.11
CA GLN A 42 -13.51 10.64 -15.87
C GLN A 42 -12.35 10.10 -16.71
N LYS A 43 -11.55 9.20 -16.14
CA LYS A 43 -10.32 8.72 -16.79
C LYS A 43 -10.55 7.67 -17.88
N TYR A 44 -11.56 6.82 -17.71
CA TYR A 44 -11.81 5.68 -18.59
C TYR A 44 -13.20 5.69 -19.24
N SER A 45 -14.00 6.74 -19.03
CA SER A 45 -15.38 6.85 -19.50
C SER A 45 -16.30 5.70 -19.05
N ILE A 46 -15.99 5.12 -17.87
CA ILE A 46 -16.82 4.06 -17.28
C ILE A 46 -18.09 4.72 -16.74
N PRO A 47 -19.30 4.21 -17.04
CA PRO A 47 -20.52 4.74 -16.46
C PRO A 47 -20.48 4.72 -14.92
N THR A 48 -20.77 5.87 -14.30
CA THR A 48 -20.72 6.01 -12.82
C THR A 48 -21.67 5.04 -12.13
N GLU A 49 -22.83 4.75 -12.77
CA GLU A 49 -23.82 3.80 -12.26
C GLU A 49 -23.22 2.38 -12.17
N GLU A 50 -22.42 1.94 -13.14
CA GLU A 50 -21.80 0.60 -13.13
C GLU A 50 -20.76 0.50 -12.01
N LEU A 51 -19.94 1.52 -11.81
CA LEU A 51 -18.96 1.59 -10.70
C LEU A 51 -19.65 1.64 -9.35
N THR A 52 -20.67 2.47 -9.20
CA THR A 52 -21.41 2.61 -7.95
C THR A 52 -22.15 1.33 -7.59
N ALA A 53 -22.76 0.66 -8.55
CA ALA A 53 -23.42 -0.63 -8.31
C ALA A 53 -22.43 -1.71 -7.85
N LEU A 54 -21.25 -1.78 -8.50
CA LEU A 54 -20.20 -2.73 -8.12
C LEU A 54 -19.69 -2.48 -6.71
N LEU A 55 -19.46 -1.24 -6.33
CA LEU A 55 -18.79 -0.86 -5.08
C LEU A 55 -19.76 -0.54 -3.94
N ALA A 56 -21.08 -0.59 -4.18
CA ALA A 56 -22.10 -0.27 -3.17
C ALA A 56 -21.92 -1.01 -1.83
N PRO A 57 -21.57 -2.32 -1.78
CA PRO A 57 -21.39 -3.02 -0.51
C PRO A 57 -20.20 -2.50 0.30
N VAL A 58 -19.08 -2.17 -0.36
CA VAL A 58 -17.90 -1.57 0.29
C VAL A 58 -18.22 -0.16 0.74
N GLN A 59 -18.90 0.64 -0.08
CA GLN A 59 -19.30 2.00 0.27
C GLN A 59 -20.21 2.04 1.50
N ALA A 60 -21.11 1.06 1.64
CA ALA A 60 -21.96 0.95 2.82
C ALA A 60 -21.15 0.65 4.09
N MET A 61 -20.18 -0.25 4.03
CA MET A 61 -19.26 -0.54 5.14
C MET A 61 -18.41 0.69 5.48
N GLU A 62 -17.80 1.33 4.48
CA GLU A 62 -16.96 2.51 4.64
C GLU A 62 -17.72 3.64 5.33
N LYS A 63 -18.93 3.93 4.88
CA LYS A 63 -19.78 4.98 5.46
C LYS A 63 -20.09 4.72 6.94
N GLU A 64 -20.46 3.50 7.28
CA GLU A 64 -20.80 3.13 8.66
C GLU A 64 -19.58 3.19 9.57
N LEU A 65 -18.39 2.76 9.07
CA LEU A 65 -17.14 2.86 9.82
C LEU A 65 -16.73 4.32 10.04
N TYR A 66 -16.91 5.20 9.04
CA TYR A 66 -16.62 6.63 9.19
C TYR A 66 -17.52 7.30 10.21
N GLU A 67 -18.83 7.02 10.15
CA GLU A 67 -19.80 7.54 11.14
C GLU A 67 -19.48 7.06 12.57
N LEU A 68 -19.05 5.79 12.71
CA LEU A 68 -18.66 5.22 13.99
C LEU A 68 -17.37 5.83 14.55
N LEU A 69 -16.41 6.10 13.68
CA LEU A 69 -15.08 6.61 14.05
C LEU A 69 -15.06 8.12 14.24
N ASP A 70 -16.12 8.83 13.87
CA ASP A 70 -16.20 10.28 14.01
C ASP A 70 -16.00 10.70 15.48
N GLY A 71 -14.99 11.55 15.72
CA GLY A 71 -14.58 11.99 17.05
C GLY A 71 -13.89 10.94 17.95
N GLN A 72 -13.81 9.64 17.53
CA GLN A 72 -13.18 8.59 18.32
C GLN A 72 -11.67 8.46 18.07
N THR A 73 -11.20 8.96 16.95
CA THR A 73 -9.85 8.75 16.45
C THR A 73 -8.89 9.88 16.78
N ALA A 74 -9.37 11.01 17.35
CA ALA A 74 -8.57 12.20 17.63
C ALA A 74 -7.21 11.90 18.34
N PRO A 75 -7.10 10.99 19.33
CA PRO A 75 -5.81 10.63 19.93
C PRO A 75 -4.86 9.90 18.98
N LEU A 76 -5.38 9.23 17.93
CA LEU A 76 -4.58 8.51 16.94
C LEU A 76 -4.30 9.35 15.68
N GLU A 77 -5.01 10.44 15.47
CA GLU A 77 -4.86 11.31 14.31
C GLU A 77 -3.40 11.67 14.00
N PRO A 78 -2.55 12.05 15.00
CA PRO A 78 -1.15 12.34 14.76
C PRO A 78 -0.34 11.15 14.21
N PHE A 79 -0.83 9.94 14.38
CA PHE A 79 -0.18 8.70 13.94
C PHE A 79 -0.67 8.20 12.59
N CYS A 80 -1.77 8.77 12.12
CA CYS A 80 -2.42 8.35 10.88
C CYS A 80 -2.26 9.38 9.74
N GLN A 81 -1.79 10.61 10.05
CA GLN A 81 -1.53 11.67 9.05
C GLN A 81 -0.06 11.68 8.65
N PRO A 82 0.34 11.05 7.55
CA PRO A 82 1.68 11.21 7.03
C PRO A 82 1.85 12.60 6.42
N GLU A 83 2.88 13.35 6.82
CA GLU A 83 3.33 14.55 6.10
C GLU A 83 3.96 14.17 4.74
N SER A 84 4.40 12.91 4.60
CA SER A 84 4.83 12.31 3.35
C SER A 84 4.42 10.84 3.29
N ALA A 85 4.38 10.24 2.11
CA ALA A 85 4.06 8.81 1.91
C ALA A 85 5.03 7.85 2.62
N GLN A 86 6.10 8.36 3.24
CA GLN A 86 7.11 7.60 3.97
C GLN A 86 6.95 7.71 5.49
N ASP A 87 6.07 8.61 5.99
CA ASP A 87 5.96 8.90 7.41
C ASP A 87 4.87 8.07 8.09
N CYS A 88 5.18 7.66 9.28
CA CYS A 88 4.36 7.09 10.35
C CYS A 88 3.32 6.02 9.96
N ARG A 89 3.66 4.76 10.27
CA ARG A 89 2.77 3.59 10.08
C ARG A 89 2.37 2.94 11.41
N LEU A 90 2.02 3.74 12.41
CA LEU A 90 1.75 3.23 13.76
C LEU A 90 0.66 2.16 13.79
N VAL A 91 -0.39 2.30 12.99
CA VAL A 91 -1.48 1.30 12.92
C VAL A 91 -0.95 -0.06 12.44
N TRP A 92 -0.02 -0.06 11.48
CA TRP A 92 0.63 -1.29 11.00
C TRP A 92 1.68 -1.79 11.98
N ALA A 93 2.37 -0.90 12.71
CA ALA A 93 3.28 -1.32 13.79
C ALA A 93 2.52 -2.05 14.90
N PHE A 94 1.32 -1.60 15.28
CA PHE A 94 0.47 -2.34 16.23
C PHE A 94 -0.07 -3.64 15.63
N PHE A 95 -0.40 -3.66 14.33
CA PHE A 95 -0.76 -4.89 13.65
C PHE A 95 0.34 -5.96 13.79
N HIS A 96 1.59 -5.60 13.47
CA HIS A 96 2.73 -6.50 13.60
C HIS A 96 3.00 -6.91 15.04
N LEU A 97 2.89 -5.99 16.00
CA LEU A 97 3.04 -6.29 17.42
C LEU A 97 2.04 -7.35 17.88
N LEU A 98 0.79 -7.31 17.38
CA LEU A 98 -0.30 -8.18 17.82
C LEU A 98 -0.40 -9.49 17.05
N ARG A 99 0.08 -9.54 15.78
CA ARG A 99 -0.13 -10.65 14.85
C ARG A 99 1.11 -11.50 14.57
N ASP A 100 2.27 -10.88 14.47
CA ASP A 100 3.45 -11.55 13.90
C ASP A 100 4.33 -12.23 14.95
N GLY A 101 3.84 -12.36 16.17
CA GLY A 101 4.54 -13.02 17.25
C GLY A 101 5.60 -12.14 17.94
N GLY A 102 6.29 -12.69 18.91
CA GLY A 102 7.24 -11.97 19.73
C GLY A 102 6.62 -11.46 21.04
N SER A 103 7.42 -10.76 21.84
CA SER A 103 6.97 -10.18 23.10
C SER A 103 6.04 -8.99 22.85
N GLN A 104 4.95 -8.91 23.60
CA GLN A 104 4.01 -7.78 23.61
C GLN A 104 4.18 -6.94 24.90
N ASP A 105 5.23 -7.20 25.68
CA ASP A 105 5.51 -6.46 26.89
C ASP A 105 6.04 -5.06 26.57
N LEU A 106 5.17 -4.07 26.60
CA LEU A 106 5.52 -2.67 26.39
C LEU A 106 6.41 -2.06 27.49
N GLY A 107 6.74 -2.81 28.53
CA GLY A 107 7.77 -2.47 29.51
C GLY A 107 9.17 -2.87 29.04
N ASP A 108 9.29 -3.74 28.06
CA ASP A 108 10.55 -4.16 27.46
C ASP A 108 11.06 -3.13 26.44
N VAL A 109 12.26 -2.65 26.65
CA VAL A 109 12.90 -1.64 25.78
C VAL A 109 13.12 -2.15 24.37
N ASP A 110 13.32 -3.46 24.18
CA ASP A 110 13.52 -4.04 22.85
C ASP A 110 12.20 -4.08 22.07
N VAL A 111 11.07 -4.30 22.75
CA VAL A 111 9.73 -4.18 22.17
C VAL A 111 9.43 -2.72 21.79
N LEU A 112 9.78 -1.76 22.64
CA LEU A 112 9.63 -0.33 22.34
C LEU A 112 10.47 0.10 21.14
N ARG A 113 11.73 -0.34 21.09
CA ARG A 113 12.61 -0.08 19.94
C ARG A 113 12.01 -0.61 18.65
N ARG A 114 11.56 -1.88 18.64
CA ARG A 114 10.89 -2.49 17.49
C ARG A 114 9.66 -1.68 17.07
N LEU A 115 8.80 -1.31 18.01
CA LEU A 115 7.59 -0.55 17.73
C LEU A 115 7.90 0.81 17.10
N VAL A 116 8.90 1.52 17.61
CA VAL A 116 9.35 2.81 17.03
C VAL A 116 9.98 2.60 15.65
N THR A 117 10.78 1.54 15.45
CA THR A 117 11.38 1.22 14.16
C THR A 117 10.30 0.95 13.09
N LEU A 118 9.29 0.14 13.42
CA LEU A 118 8.16 -0.14 12.54
C LEU A 118 7.34 1.12 12.26
N THR A 119 7.16 1.98 13.27
CA THR A 119 6.48 3.27 13.11
C THR A 119 7.22 4.21 12.18
N LEU A 120 8.54 4.27 12.27
CA LEU A 120 9.42 5.07 11.40
C LEU A 120 9.57 4.44 10.00
N ASN A 121 9.19 3.17 9.83
CA ASN A 121 9.46 2.39 8.62
C ASN A 121 10.95 2.51 8.21
N CYS A 122 11.84 2.44 9.21
CA CYS A 122 13.28 2.65 8.99
C CYS A 122 14.04 1.32 8.93
N GLU A 123 15.01 1.27 8.04
CA GLU A 123 16.03 0.24 7.94
C GLU A 123 17.42 0.91 7.96
N PRO A 124 18.34 0.39 8.75
CA PRO A 124 18.21 -0.72 9.68
C PRO A 124 17.39 -0.39 10.93
N GLU A 125 17.07 -1.43 11.72
CA GLU A 125 16.45 -1.29 13.05
C GLU A 125 17.15 -0.19 13.87
N LEU A 126 16.40 0.46 14.78
CA LEU A 126 17.00 1.41 15.71
C LEU A 126 18.22 0.79 16.42
N PRO A 127 19.33 1.55 16.54
CA PRO A 127 20.54 1.06 17.18
C PRO A 127 20.29 0.49 18.59
N PRO A 128 20.95 -0.62 18.97
CA PRO A 128 20.74 -1.27 20.27
C PRO A 128 21.16 -0.41 21.46
N GLU A 129 21.90 0.66 21.22
CA GLU A 129 22.29 1.66 22.23
C GLU A 129 21.13 2.55 22.68
N ILE A 130 20.03 2.60 21.89
CA ILE A 130 18.81 3.33 22.26
C ILE A 130 18.05 2.50 23.29
N ARG A 131 18.26 2.83 24.57
CA ARG A 131 17.67 2.11 25.71
C ARG A 131 16.82 2.99 26.61
N ASP A 132 16.83 4.29 26.41
CA ASP A 132 16.08 5.26 27.16
C ASP A 132 15.56 6.40 26.28
N PHE A 133 14.77 7.29 26.88
CA PHE A 133 14.15 8.40 26.16
C PHE A 133 15.17 9.39 25.63
N ASP A 134 16.27 9.64 26.36
CA ASP A 134 17.26 10.63 25.98
C ASP A 134 18.06 10.15 24.76
N SER A 135 18.48 8.88 24.74
CA SER A 135 19.15 8.27 23.58
C SER A 135 18.23 8.23 22.34
N LEU A 136 16.92 7.96 22.52
CA LEU A 136 15.95 8.06 21.43
C LEU A 136 15.88 9.50 20.89
N MET A 137 15.79 10.49 21.74
CA MET A 137 15.69 11.89 21.31
C MET A 137 16.96 12.39 20.60
N GLN A 138 18.13 11.93 21.03
CA GLN A 138 19.40 12.21 20.33
C GLN A 138 19.37 11.61 18.91
N PHE A 139 18.95 10.36 18.77
CA PHE A 139 18.78 9.71 17.46
C PHE A 139 17.79 10.48 16.59
N LEU A 140 16.58 10.76 17.08
CA LEU A 140 15.55 11.45 16.32
C LEU A 140 15.95 12.87 15.92
N THR A 141 16.87 13.52 16.64
CA THR A 141 17.36 14.87 16.29
C THR A 141 18.04 14.86 14.93
N VAL A 142 18.83 13.84 14.64
CA VAL A 142 19.60 13.69 13.39
C VAL A 142 18.90 12.86 12.33
N TYR A 143 17.91 12.04 12.72
CA TYR A 143 17.17 11.18 11.79
C TYR A 143 16.29 12.01 10.84
N PRO A 144 16.33 11.76 9.51
CA PRO A 144 15.63 12.57 8.51
C PRO A 144 14.13 12.21 8.45
N CYS A 145 13.37 12.63 9.45
CA CYS A 145 11.91 12.52 9.44
C CYS A 145 11.25 13.83 9.87
N SER A 146 9.93 13.94 9.66
CA SER A 146 9.16 15.14 9.98
C SER A 146 9.16 15.46 11.48
N ARG A 147 8.83 16.70 11.83
CA ARG A 147 8.64 17.08 13.25
C ARG A 147 7.51 16.29 13.90
N GLN A 148 6.45 16.05 13.14
CA GLN A 148 5.31 15.27 13.58
C GLN A 148 5.73 13.84 13.91
N THR A 149 6.47 13.18 13.04
CA THR A 149 6.98 11.82 13.26
C THR A 149 7.89 11.74 14.50
N LYS A 150 8.78 12.75 14.69
CA LYS A 150 9.63 12.81 15.91
C LYS A 150 8.78 12.90 17.17
N TRP A 151 7.75 13.75 17.15
CA TRP A 151 6.83 13.91 18.26
C TRP A 151 6.08 12.59 18.53
N VAL A 152 5.55 11.94 17.49
CA VAL A 152 4.86 10.65 17.58
C VAL A 152 5.74 9.60 18.24
N CYS A 153 6.96 9.40 17.77
CA CYS A 153 7.89 8.43 18.33
C CYS A 153 8.22 8.74 19.81
N SER A 154 8.35 10.03 20.14
CA SER A 154 8.60 10.45 21.52
C SER A 154 7.42 10.14 22.45
N GLN A 155 6.19 10.35 21.99
CA GLN A 155 4.99 10.02 22.75
C GLN A 155 4.79 8.50 22.88
N LEU A 156 5.00 7.77 21.79
CA LEU A 156 4.93 6.32 21.76
C LEU A 156 5.91 5.68 22.77
N TRP A 157 7.14 6.18 22.85
CA TRP A 157 8.12 5.70 23.83
C TRP A 157 7.71 5.95 25.28
N ARG A 158 7.08 7.10 25.56
CA ARG A 158 6.65 7.48 26.92
C ARG A 158 5.38 6.79 27.40
N GLN A 159 4.44 6.58 26.47
CA GLN A 159 3.08 6.14 26.80
C GLN A 159 2.57 5.08 25.82
N PRO A 160 3.35 4.00 25.56
CA PRO A 160 3.00 3.04 24.52
C PRO A 160 1.67 2.33 24.81
N LYS A 161 1.41 2.03 26.08
CA LYS A 161 0.18 1.35 26.51
C LYS A 161 -1.08 2.21 26.22
N GLN A 162 -1.01 3.52 26.43
CA GLN A 162 -2.16 4.41 26.15
C GLN A 162 -2.58 4.33 24.68
N TYR A 163 -1.63 4.31 23.75
CA TYR A 163 -1.91 4.24 22.33
C TYR A 163 -2.36 2.86 21.89
N LEU A 164 -1.78 1.80 22.45
CA LEU A 164 -2.24 0.44 22.22
C LEU A 164 -3.68 0.24 22.73
N ASP A 165 -3.98 0.70 23.96
CA ASP A 165 -5.33 0.60 24.53
C ASP A 165 -6.35 1.38 23.66
N GLN A 166 -5.97 2.53 23.11
CA GLN A 166 -6.82 3.28 22.19
C GLN A 166 -7.03 2.52 20.88
N TYR A 167 -5.97 1.95 20.29
CA TYR A 167 -6.05 1.14 19.08
C TYR A 167 -6.97 -0.08 19.27
N LEU A 168 -6.83 -0.80 20.39
CA LEU A 168 -7.67 -1.95 20.72
C LEU A 168 -9.14 -1.54 20.92
N ARG A 169 -9.40 -0.37 21.55
CA ARG A 169 -10.76 0.16 21.66
C ARG A 169 -11.38 0.44 20.29
N LEU A 170 -10.64 1.01 19.35
CA LEU A 170 -11.13 1.23 17.99
C LEU A 170 -11.40 -0.09 17.29
N LEU A 171 -10.54 -1.10 17.48
CA LEU A 171 -10.76 -2.42 16.94
C LEU A 171 -12.05 -3.07 17.48
N ASP A 172 -12.29 -2.96 18.79
CA ASP A 172 -13.51 -3.47 19.42
C ASP A 172 -14.77 -2.77 18.88
N LEU A 173 -14.68 -1.47 18.62
CA LEU A 173 -15.77 -0.70 18.02
C LEU A 173 -16.04 -1.07 16.56
N CYS A 174 -14.98 -1.24 15.75
CA CYS A 174 -15.10 -1.52 14.32
C CYS A 174 -15.50 -2.98 14.05
N THR A 175 -15.06 -3.91 14.87
CA THR A 175 -15.24 -5.36 14.65
C THR A 175 -16.69 -5.78 14.37
N PRO A 176 -17.73 -5.34 15.14
CA PRO A 176 -19.11 -5.72 14.88
C PRO A 176 -19.63 -5.21 13.52
N VAL A 177 -19.21 -4.02 13.10
CA VAL A 177 -19.57 -3.44 11.80
C VAL A 177 -18.95 -4.27 10.68
N ILE A 178 -17.63 -4.51 10.75
CA ILE A 178 -16.88 -5.29 9.76
C ILE A 178 -17.44 -6.71 9.65
N GLN A 179 -17.74 -7.38 10.76
CA GLN A 179 -18.32 -8.74 10.75
C GLN A 179 -19.70 -8.78 10.08
N ARG A 180 -20.56 -7.78 10.31
CA ARG A 180 -21.87 -7.68 9.68
C ARG A 180 -21.73 -7.49 8.17
N HIS A 181 -20.87 -6.58 7.72
CA HIS A 181 -20.61 -6.37 6.30
C HIS A 181 -19.84 -7.52 5.65
N SER A 182 -19.00 -8.22 6.41
CA SER A 182 -18.29 -9.41 5.93
C SER A 182 -19.26 -10.47 5.39
N ALA A 183 -20.41 -10.67 6.04
CA ALA A 183 -21.42 -11.62 5.55
C ALA A 183 -21.99 -11.21 4.18
N ILE A 184 -22.14 -9.90 3.93
CA ILE A 184 -22.63 -9.36 2.64
C ILE A 184 -21.54 -9.48 1.57
N LEU A 185 -20.28 -9.20 1.92
CA LEU A 185 -19.12 -9.20 1.04
C LEU A 185 -18.52 -10.59 0.82
N GLN A 186 -18.97 -11.62 1.55
CA GLN A 186 -18.39 -12.96 1.49
C GLN A 186 -18.31 -13.55 0.07
N PRO A 187 -19.33 -13.41 -0.80
CA PRO A 187 -19.24 -13.92 -2.17
C PRO A 187 -18.09 -13.27 -2.97
N ASP A 188 -17.89 -11.95 -2.83
CA ASP A 188 -16.80 -11.23 -3.51
C ASP A 188 -15.45 -11.59 -2.91
N TYR A 189 -15.40 -11.77 -1.58
CA TYR A 189 -14.23 -12.26 -0.85
C TYR A 189 -13.80 -13.63 -1.34
N ASP A 190 -14.72 -14.59 -1.39
CA ASP A 190 -14.45 -15.96 -1.84
C ASP A 190 -14.01 -16.01 -3.31
N ALA A 191 -14.58 -15.14 -4.14
CA ALA A 191 -14.17 -15.00 -5.53
C ALA A 191 -12.76 -14.44 -5.66
N ALA A 192 -12.39 -13.45 -4.84
CA ALA A 192 -11.04 -12.91 -4.81
C ALA A 192 -10.04 -13.95 -4.29
N LEU A 193 -10.37 -14.65 -3.21
CA LEU A 193 -9.55 -15.71 -2.62
C LEU A 193 -9.29 -16.84 -3.62
N SER A 194 -10.33 -17.29 -4.31
CA SER A 194 -10.24 -18.36 -5.32
C SER A 194 -9.31 -17.96 -6.48
N ARG A 195 -9.38 -16.71 -6.93
CA ARG A 195 -8.46 -16.18 -7.97
C ARG A 195 -7.00 -16.21 -7.50
N VAL A 196 -6.73 -15.82 -6.26
CA VAL A 196 -5.36 -15.89 -5.69
C VAL A 196 -4.90 -17.33 -5.59
N GLN A 197 -5.73 -18.24 -5.11
CA GLN A 197 -5.40 -19.68 -5.03
C GLN A 197 -5.08 -20.25 -6.42
N GLN A 198 -5.84 -19.88 -7.43
CA GLN A 198 -5.58 -20.29 -8.81
C GLN A 198 -4.26 -19.69 -9.33
N ALA A 199 -4.01 -18.41 -9.08
CA ALA A 199 -2.76 -17.76 -9.47
C ALA A 199 -1.54 -18.40 -8.79
N PHE A 200 -1.67 -18.79 -7.52
CA PHE A 200 -0.61 -19.42 -6.74
C PHE A 200 -0.40 -20.92 -7.09
N SER A 201 -1.30 -21.53 -7.86
CA SER A 201 -1.18 -22.95 -8.28
C SER A 201 0.05 -23.21 -9.15
N SER A 202 0.54 -22.19 -9.89
CA SER A 202 1.77 -22.25 -10.70
C SER A 202 3.02 -21.82 -9.94
N GLY A 203 2.92 -21.41 -8.67
CA GLY A 203 4.01 -20.94 -7.82
C GLY A 203 3.71 -19.54 -7.27
N ALA A 204 3.50 -19.44 -5.95
CA ALA A 204 3.16 -18.17 -5.34
C ALA A 204 4.32 -17.16 -5.39
N GLN A 205 5.58 -17.62 -5.25
CA GLN A 205 6.75 -16.76 -5.38
C GLN A 205 6.86 -16.16 -6.79
N ASP A 206 6.64 -16.99 -7.82
CA ASP A 206 6.69 -16.54 -9.22
C ASP A 206 5.58 -15.52 -9.50
N TYR A 207 4.38 -15.73 -8.95
CA TYR A 207 3.29 -14.77 -9.08
C TYR A 207 3.62 -13.44 -8.39
N LEU A 208 4.16 -13.46 -7.16
CA LEU A 208 4.59 -12.25 -6.46
C LEU A 208 5.66 -11.48 -7.27
N HIS A 209 6.59 -12.19 -7.88
CA HIS A 209 7.58 -11.58 -8.76
C HIS A 209 6.95 -10.94 -10.02
N GLN A 210 5.96 -11.61 -10.62
CA GLN A 210 5.25 -11.09 -11.81
C GLN A 210 4.49 -9.79 -11.53
N ILE A 211 3.88 -9.68 -10.33
CA ILE A 211 3.15 -8.48 -9.95
C ILE A 211 4.04 -7.36 -9.35
N GLY A 212 5.37 -7.54 -9.40
CA GLY A 212 6.33 -6.48 -9.08
C GLY A 212 7.05 -6.63 -7.73
N PHE A 213 6.80 -7.70 -6.96
CA PHE A 213 7.46 -7.97 -5.69
C PHE A 213 8.68 -8.89 -5.87
N GLN A 214 9.66 -8.46 -6.66
CA GLN A 214 10.77 -9.30 -7.19
C GLN A 214 11.82 -9.73 -6.16
N ARG A 215 11.78 -9.22 -4.92
CA ARG A 215 12.88 -9.40 -3.95
C ARG A 215 12.44 -9.83 -2.56
N ILE A 216 11.22 -10.31 -2.41
CA ILE A 216 10.75 -10.80 -1.12
C ILE A 216 10.86 -12.32 -1.14
N ASP A 217 11.88 -12.85 -0.42
CA ASP A 217 11.94 -14.28 -0.11
C ASP A 217 10.93 -14.58 0.99
N VAL A 218 9.79 -15.15 0.60
CA VAL A 218 8.67 -15.41 1.50
C VAL A 218 8.75 -16.84 2.03
N GLU A 219 9.02 -17.00 3.33
CA GLU A 219 8.94 -18.30 4.01
C GLU A 219 7.50 -18.64 4.41
N SER A 220 6.74 -17.65 4.84
CA SER A 220 5.35 -17.76 5.27
C SER A 220 4.50 -16.63 4.71
N LEU A 221 3.34 -16.98 4.14
CA LEU A 221 2.41 -16.04 3.53
C LEU A 221 1.03 -16.18 4.15
N VAL A 222 0.45 -15.08 4.59
CA VAL A 222 -0.96 -15.00 5.01
C VAL A 222 -1.74 -14.24 3.95
N VAL A 223 -2.70 -14.90 3.32
CA VAL A 223 -3.55 -14.31 2.28
C VAL A 223 -4.86 -13.88 2.91
N CYS A 224 -5.15 -12.59 2.82
CA CYS A 224 -6.38 -11.99 3.35
C CYS A 224 -6.90 -10.94 2.36
N PRO A 225 -7.84 -11.28 1.46
CA PRO A 225 -8.52 -10.28 0.65
C PRO A 225 -9.14 -9.17 1.50
N SER A 226 -9.06 -7.92 1.05
CA SER A 226 -9.50 -6.75 1.81
C SER A 226 -10.57 -5.95 1.06
N ALA A 227 -11.59 -5.53 1.79
CA ALA A 227 -12.58 -4.56 1.35
C ALA A 227 -12.10 -3.11 1.61
N GLY A 228 -11.31 -2.89 2.65
CA GLY A 228 -10.69 -1.59 2.94
C GLY A 228 -9.67 -1.16 1.88
N PHE A 229 -8.99 -2.09 1.24
CA PHE A 229 -8.09 -1.84 0.09
C PHE A 229 -8.63 -2.51 -1.18
N PHE A 230 -9.89 -2.33 -1.48
CA PHE A 230 -10.67 -3.10 -2.45
C PHE A 230 -10.19 -3.06 -3.91
N ASN A 231 -9.40 -2.05 -4.31
CA ASN A 231 -9.02 -1.75 -5.70
C ASN A 231 -7.56 -2.03 -6.05
N GLY A 232 -6.76 -2.52 -5.12
CA GLY A 232 -5.32 -2.74 -5.31
C GLY A 232 -4.82 -4.03 -4.71
N ILE A 233 -3.49 -4.14 -4.61
CA ILE A 233 -2.80 -5.23 -3.90
C ILE A 233 -1.81 -4.58 -2.94
N SER A 234 -1.87 -4.96 -1.67
CA SER A 234 -0.93 -4.52 -0.65
C SER A 234 -0.17 -5.70 -0.06
N LEU A 235 1.10 -5.50 0.25
CA LEU A 235 1.90 -6.39 1.07
C LEU A 235 2.27 -5.66 2.36
N VAL A 236 2.05 -6.35 3.46
CA VAL A 236 2.39 -5.85 4.80
C VAL A 236 3.22 -6.93 5.50
N TRP A 237 4.40 -6.57 5.98
CA TRP A 237 5.29 -7.51 6.68
C TRP A 237 6.17 -6.78 7.68
N ASP A 238 6.54 -7.49 8.73
CA ASP A 238 7.53 -7.04 9.69
C ASP A 238 8.94 -7.48 9.22
N GLN A 239 9.72 -6.53 8.76
CA GLN A 239 11.08 -6.78 8.27
C GLN A 239 12.08 -7.06 9.40
N LEU A 240 11.71 -6.76 10.64
CA LEU A 240 12.58 -6.83 11.81
C LEU A 240 12.53 -8.19 12.51
N THR A 241 11.44 -8.94 12.33
CA THR A 241 11.27 -10.25 12.95
C THR A 241 11.54 -11.35 11.93
N PRO A 242 12.68 -12.08 12.05
CA PRO A 242 12.98 -13.21 11.19
C PRO A 242 11.86 -14.25 11.21
N GLY A 243 11.42 -14.68 10.02
CA GLY A 243 10.33 -15.67 9.88
C GLY A 243 8.93 -15.08 10.07
N SER A 244 8.79 -13.78 10.25
CA SER A 244 7.50 -13.09 10.25
C SER A 244 6.75 -13.35 8.95
N PRO A 245 5.43 -13.61 8.99
CA PRO A 245 4.67 -13.83 7.78
C PRO A 245 4.54 -12.55 6.96
N VAL A 246 4.55 -12.70 5.64
CA VAL A 246 4.13 -11.64 4.73
C VAL A 246 2.61 -11.72 4.59
N HIS A 247 1.92 -10.61 4.85
CA HIS A 247 0.47 -10.50 4.66
C HIS A 247 0.19 -9.99 3.25
N PHE A 248 -0.37 -10.85 2.42
CA PHE A 248 -0.80 -10.53 1.05
C PHE A 248 -2.28 -10.12 1.08
N LEU A 249 -2.55 -8.86 0.81
CA LEU A 249 -3.84 -8.21 0.95
C LEU A 249 -4.36 -7.77 -0.43
N PRO A 250 -4.91 -8.70 -1.25
CA PRO A 250 -5.52 -8.32 -2.52
C PRO A 250 -6.88 -7.70 -2.28
N GLY A 251 -7.19 -6.61 -2.97
CA GLY A 251 -8.50 -5.98 -2.93
C GLY A 251 -9.58 -6.88 -3.53
N ILE A 252 -10.72 -7.00 -2.85
CA ILE A 252 -11.81 -7.89 -3.27
C ILE A 252 -12.36 -7.54 -4.67
N TYR A 253 -12.31 -6.27 -5.08
CA TYR A 253 -12.75 -5.77 -6.38
C TYR A 253 -11.62 -5.42 -7.35
N HIS A 254 -10.34 -5.64 -6.97
CA HIS A 254 -9.19 -5.32 -7.83
C HIS A 254 -9.33 -5.92 -9.23
N HIS A 255 -9.75 -7.19 -9.33
CA HIS A 255 -9.90 -7.88 -10.61
C HIS A 255 -11.08 -7.33 -11.43
N GLN A 256 -12.25 -7.15 -10.81
CA GLN A 256 -13.46 -6.63 -11.48
C GLN A 256 -13.23 -5.21 -12.01
N LEU A 257 -12.63 -4.35 -11.19
CA LEU A 257 -12.26 -3.00 -11.62
C LEU A 257 -11.24 -3.02 -12.76
N GLY A 258 -10.26 -3.91 -12.70
CA GLY A 258 -9.31 -4.10 -13.79
C GLY A 258 -9.97 -4.60 -15.08
N GLN A 259 -11.02 -5.44 -14.99
CA GLN A 259 -11.82 -5.85 -16.15
C GLN A 259 -12.66 -4.70 -16.71
N LEU A 260 -13.29 -3.89 -15.85
CA LEU A 260 -14.02 -2.69 -16.29
C LEU A 260 -13.09 -1.72 -17.00
N VAL A 261 -11.95 -1.39 -16.39
CA VAL A 261 -10.96 -0.52 -17.02
C VAL A 261 -10.54 -1.06 -18.37
N ARG A 262 -10.26 -2.36 -18.52
CA ARG A 262 -9.92 -2.96 -19.81
C ARG A 262 -11.04 -2.83 -20.83
N ARG A 263 -12.30 -3.13 -20.44
CA ARG A 263 -13.47 -3.03 -21.32
C ARG A 263 -13.68 -1.63 -21.88
N TYR A 264 -13.40 -0.61 -21.09
CA TYR A 264 -13.56 0.80 -21.46
C TYR A 264 -12.26 1.45 -21.94
N SER A 265 -11.10 0.78 -21.83
CA SER A 265 -9.79 1.27 -22.26
C SER A 265 -9.57 1.20 -23.78
N ASP A 266 -10.46 0.55 -24.52
CA ASP A 266 -10.49 0.66 -26.00
C ASP A 266 -10.83 2.10 -26.47
N ASN A 267 -10.97 3.02 -25.52
CA ASN A 267 -11.19 4.43 -25.78
C ASN A 267 -9.89 5.09 -26.27
N THR A 268 -10.00 5.81 -27.38
CA THR A 268 -8.92 6.59 -28.03
C THR A 268 -8.19 7.52 -27.06
N GLU A 269 -8.87 8.01 -26.03
CA GLU A 269 -8.31 8.90 -25.01
C GLU A 269 -7.31 8.17 -24.10
N TYR A 270 -7.63 6.96 -23.65
CA TYR A 270 -6.70 6.11 -22.88
C TYR A 270 -5.41 5.83 -23.65
N LEU A 271 -5.55 5.44 -24.93
CA LEU A 271 -4.39 5.19 -25.79
C LEU A 271 -3.59 6.47 -26.05
N SER A 272 -4.30 7.61 -26.28
CA SER A 272 -3.68 8.92 -26.49
C SER A 272 -2.81 9.34 -25.30
N ASP A 273 -3.28 9.19 -24.07
CA ASP A 273 -2.53 9.57 -22.88
C ASP A 273 -1.30 8.70 -22.66
N ARG A 274 -1.39 7.39 -22.96
CA ARG A 274 -0.21 6.50 -22.89
C ARG A 274 0.79 6.81 -24.03
N LEU A 275 0.29 7.09 -25.20
CA LEU A 275 1.16 7.54 -26.30
C LEU A 275 1.84 8.87 -25.96
N LYS A 276 1.12 9.84 -25.37
CA LYS A 276 1.72 11.08 -24.87
C LYS A 276 2.78 10.81 -23.79
N ALA A 277 2.53 9.85 -22.89
CA ALA A 277 3.50 9.50 -21.84
C ALA A 277 4.83 8.97 -22.40
N ILE A 278 4.83 8.27 -23.53
CA ILE A 278 6.05 7.74 -24.16
C ILE A 278 6.53 8.55 -25.37
N SER A 279 5.80 9.55 -25.85
CA SER A 279 6.20 10.38 -27.00
C SER A 279 7.39 11.30 -26.72
N ASP A 280 7.67 11.58 -25.46
CA ASP A 280 8.81 12.39 -25.04
C ASP A 280 10.13 11.61 -25.19
N LYS A 281 11.10 12.19 -25.90
CA LYS A 281 12.39 11.55 -26.17
C LYS A 281 13.13 11.14 -24.89
N ARG A 282 13.10 11.99 -23.85
CA ARG A 282 13.79 11.72 -22.58
C ARG A 282 13.17 10.56 -21.85
N ARG A 283 11.84 10.43 -21.87
CA ARG A 283 11.14 9.29 -21.29
C ARG A 283 11.44 7.99 -22.02
N LEU A 284 11.56 8.01 -23.36
CA LEU A 284 12.03 6.86 -24.11
C LEU A 284 13.49 6.48 -23.78
N ASP A 285 14.36 7.47 -23.60
CA ASP A 285 15.76 7.22 -23.19
C ASP A 285 15.81 6.62 -21.79
N ILE A 286 14.96 7.09 -20.84
CA ILE A 286 14.80 6.49 -19.49
C ILE A 286 14.36 5.02 -19.61
N LEU A 287 13.29 4.74 -20.39
CA LEU A 287 12.81 3.37 -20.56
C LEU A 287 13.85 2.43 -21.13
N LYS A 288 14.70 2.91 -22.05
CA LYS A 288 15.82 2.12 -22.60
C LYS A 288 16.86 1.77 -21.52
N LEU A 289 17.19 2.71 -20.64
CA LEU A 289 18.14 2.50 -19.56
C LEU A 289 17.62 1.49 -18.53
N ILE A 290 16.41 1.68 -18.04
CA ILE A 290 15.80 0.80 -17.02
C ILE A 290 15.39 -0.58 -17.60
N LYS A 291 15.32 -0.73 -18.94
CA LYS A 291 15.14 -2.03 -19.57
C LYS A 291 16.32 -2.95 -19.36
N ALA A 292 17.54 -2.39 -19.31
CA ALA A 292 18.78 -3.16 -19.13
C ALA A 292 18.95 -3.60 -17.66
N GLU A 293 18.67 -2.70 -16.72
CA GLU A 293 18.80 -2.92 -15.27
C GLU A 293 17.91 -1.93 -14.49
N PRO A 294 17.40 -2.30 -13.31
CA PRO A 294 16.73 -1.34 -12.43
C PRO A 294 17.69 -0.21 -12.01
N LEU A 295 17.23 1.04 -12.07
CA LEU A 295 18.05 2.22 -11.77
C LEU A 295 17.33 3.14 -10.76
N CYS A 296 18.10 3.81 -9.90
CA CYS A 296 17.55 4.85 -9.04
C CYS A 296 17.48 6.21 -9.77
N GLY A 297 16.73 7.16 -9.20
CA GLY A 297 16.57 8.51 -9.79
C GLY A 297 17.89 9.25 -9.95
N GLN A 298 18.86 9.03 -9.05
CA GLN A 298 20.19 9.64 -9.13
C GLN A 298 21.00 9.09 -10.31
N ASP A 299 21.02 7.74 -10.48
CA ASP A 299 21.72 7.09 -11.59
C ASP A 299 21.17 7.57 -12.94
N LEU A 300 19.83 7.72 -13.03
CA LEU A 300 19.16 8.25 -14.21
C LEU A 300 19.53 9.72 -14.48
N SER A 301 19.61 10.53 -13.42
CA SER A 301 20.05 11.95 -13.50
C SER A 301 21.44 12.08 -14.09
N GLU A 302 22.38 11.27 -13.61
CA GLU A 302 23.77 11.25 -14.07
C GLU A 302 23.90 10.74 -15.51
N ARG A 303 23.22 9.62 -15.86
CA ARG A 303 23.32 9.01 -17.20
C ARG A 303 22.64 9.83 -18.30
N ILE A 304 21.56 10.53 -17.97
CA ILE A 304 20.77 11.33 -18.95
C ILE A 304 21.22 12.77 -18.99
N GLY A 305 21.88 13.27 -17.92
CA GLY A 305 22.32 14.65 -17.80
C GLY A 305 21.17 15.64 -17.53
N LEU A 306 20.17 15.22 -16.75
CA LEU A 306 19.03 16.04 -16.32
C LEU A 306 19.07 16.24 -14.81
N SER A 307 18.44 17.33 -14.34
CA SER A 307 18.31 17.57 -12.91
C SER A 307 17.47 16.48 -12.21
N PRO A 308 17.72 16.17 -10.91
CA PRO A 308 16.92 15.21 -10.16
C PRO A 308 15.43 15.52 -10.18
N GLY A 309 15.03 16.80 -10.10
CA GLY A 309 13.64 17.23 -10.17
C GLY A 309 12.99 16.91 -11.54
N THR A 310 13.74 17.11 -12.63
CA THR A 310 13.28 16.78 -13.98
C THR A 310 13.12 15.26 -14.16
N ILE A 311 14.06 14.47 -13.64
CA ILE A 311 13.97 13.01 -13.63
C ILE A 311 12.74 12.58 -12.82
N SER A 312 12.53 13.11 -11.61
CA SER A 312 11.37 12.81 -10.78
C SER A 312 10.04 13.04 -11.53
N HIS A 313 9.93 14.16 -12.26
CA HIS A 313 8.76 14.46 -13.07
C HIS A 313 8.55 13.42 -14.21
N HIS A 314 9.62 13.06 -14.93
CA HIS A 314 9.53 12.03 -15.98
C HIS A 314 9.16 10.66 -15.39
N MET A 315 9.75 10.30 -14.25
CA MET A 315 9.44 9.06 -13.56
C MET A 315 7.99 9.01 -13.09
N SER A 316 7.49 10.07 -12.45
CA SER A 316 6.08 10.16 -12.03
C SER A 316 5.13 9.98 -13.22
N SER A 317 5.43 10.60 -14.37
CA SER A 317 4.62 10.43 -15.59
C SER A 317 4.63 9.00 -16.10
N LEU A 318 5.78 8.31 -16.08
CA LEU A 318 5.91 6.92 -16.54
C LEU A 318 5.25 5.93 -15.55
N VAL A 319 5.34 6.20 -14.23
CA VAL A 319 4.64 5.42 -13.18
C VAL A 319 3.13 5.56 -13.36
N SER A 320 2.63 6.80 -13.42
CA SER A 320 1.18 7.08 -13.57
C SER A 320 0.62 6.48 -14.87
N ALA A 321 1.43 6.42 -15.92
CA ALA A 321 1.05 5.79 -17.18
C ALA A 321 1.20 4.26 -17.19
N GLY A 322 1.77 3.64 -16.15
CA GLY A 322 1.91 2.20 -15.99
C GLY A 322 3.13 1.56 -16.65
N PHE A 323 4.03 2.33 -17.28
CA PHE A 323 5.18 1.79 -18.02
C PHE A 323 6.30 1.26 -17.13
N ILE A 324 6.38 1.69 -15.88
CA ILE A 324 7.44 1.32 -14.94
C ILE A 324 6.88 1.00 -13.56
N HIS A 325 7.56 0.11 -12.86
CA HIS A 325 7.35 -0.17 -11.45
C HIS A 325 8.29 0.66 -10.60
N VAL A 326 7.82 1.02 -9.40
CA VAL A 326 8.62 1.64 -8.36
C VAL A 326 8.96 0.58 -7.33
N ASP A 327 10.23 0.32 -7.14
CA ASP A 327 10.74 -0.55 -6.08
C ASP A 327 11.32 0.35 -4.98
N LYS A 328 10.64 0.40 -3.85
CA LYS A 328 11.04 1.20 -2.67
C LYS A 328 11.91 0.32 -1.76
N GLN A 329 13.14 0.03 -2.18
CA GLN A 329 14.12 -0.57 -1.27
C GLN A 329 14.88 0.54 -0.55
N ASN A 330 14.79 0.54 0.78
CA ASN A 330 15.59 1.43 1.60
C ASN A 330 17.10 1.09 1.44
N PRO A 331 18.01 2.06 1.24
CA PRO A 331 17.76 3.51 1.26
C PRO A 331 17.45 4.14 -0.10
N ARG A 332 17.22 3.37 -1.18
CA ARG A 332 17.08 3.92 -2.54
C ARG A 332 15.84 3.41 -3.23
N VAL A 333 15.04 4.33 -3.74
CA VAL A 333 13.95 4.03 -4.68
C VAL A 333 14.56 3.64 -6.02
N SER A 334 14.28 2.43 -6.53
CA SER A 334 14.67 1.98 -7.85
C SER A 334 13.44 1.83 -8.76
N TYR A 335 13.68 1.92 -10.06
CA TYR A 335 12.65 1.83 -11.08
C TYR A 335 12.97 0.71 -12.05
N SER A 336 11.98 -0.09 -12.38
CA SER A 336 12.10 -1.18 -13.34
C SER A 336 10.98 -1.12 -14.39
N ILE A 337 11.21 -1.76 -15.55
CA ILE A 337 10.24 -1.73 -16.64
C ILE A 337 9.06 -2.67 -16.38
N ASN A 338 7.84 -2.20 -16.61
CA ASN A 338 6.63 -3.02 -16.55
C ASN A 338 6.40 -3.70 -17.92
N LYS A 339 7.04 -4.85 -18.12
CA LYS A 339 6.99 -5.59 -19.40
C LYS A 339 5.58 -6.08 -19.73
N GLU A 340 4.82 -6.48 -18.73
CA GLU A 340 3.47 -7.01 -18.90
C GLU A 340 2.51 -5.90 -19.38
N PHE A 341 2.55 -4.76 -18.71
CA PHE A 341 1.78 -3.59 -19.12
C PHE A 341 2.12 -3.16 -20.56
N ILE A 342 3.42 -3.10 -20.90
CA ILE A 342 3.85 -2.70 -22.23
C ILE A 342 3.32 -3.67 -23.30
N ARG A 343 3.34 -4.97 -23.05
CA ARG A 343 2.75 -5.96 -23.98
C ARG A 343 1.25 -5.73 -24.17
N SER A 344 0.51 -5.60 -23.07
CA SER A 344 -0.93 -5.35 -23.08
C SER A 344 -1.27 -4.03 -23.81
N PHE A 345 -0.49 -2.97 -23.56
CA PHE A 345 -0.65 -1.68 -24.23
C PHE A 345 -0.43 -1.77 -25.75
N LEU A 346 0.62 -2.48 -26.19
CA LEU A 346 0.91 -2.68 -27.62
C LEU A 346 -0.17 -3.53 -28.30
N GLU A 347 -0.69 -4.54 -27.60
CA GLU A 347 -1.80 -5.37 -28.09
C GLU A 347 -3.07 -4.54 -28.24
N ASN A 348 -3.43 -3.73 -27.25
CA ASN A 348 -4.58 -2.82 -27.32
C ASN A 348 -4.42 -1.78 -28.44
N LEU A 349 -3.23 -1.21 -28.59
CA LEU A 349 -2.95 -0.27 -29.68
C LEU A 349 -3.09 -0.93 -31.06
N SER A 350 -2.57 -2.15 -31.20
CA SER A 350 -2.71 -2.95 -32.41
C SER A 350 -4.18 -3.22 -32.74
N ASN A 351 -4.96 -3.68 -31.75
CA ASN A 351 -6.39 -3.98 -31.91
C ASN A 351 -7.23 -2.74 -32.27
N THR A 352 -6.78 -1.55 -31.86
CA THR A 352 -7.49 -0.29 -32.16
C THR A 352 -7.16 0.25 -33.56
N LEU A 353 -5.93 -0.01 -34.04
CA LEU A 353 -5.44 0.58 -35.29
C LEU A 353 -5.50 -0.39 -36.49
N LEU A 354 -5.55 -1.69 -36.28
CA LEU A 354 -5.58 -2.75 -37.27
C LEU A 354 -6.85 -3.58 -37.23
#